data_a1b75c7627a7e1fb592c5fd7badc3d17
#
_entry.id   a1b75c7627a7e1fb592c5fd7badc3d17
#
_cell.length_a   1.000
_cell.length_b   1.000
_cell.length_c   1.000
_cell.angle_alpha   90.00
_cell.angle_beta   90.00
_cell.angle_gamma   90.00
#
_symmetry.space_group_name_H-M   'P 1'
#
loop_
_entity.id
_entity.type
_entity.pdbx_description
1 polymer ?
#
loop_
_entity_poly.entity_id
_entity_poly.type
_entity_poly.pdbx_seq_one_letter_code
_entity_poly.pdbx_strand_id
1 'polypeptide(L)'
;MRRKVTRRDFMKGAAIVAASGLLAGCSGGEGPAAPDNSEQPGTSEKPAESNSNSSSSSESESTSSSKPEKTNGIKWTYSKNSDGTITLKGYDKNAEKVPSGELIIPEKYDGYTVSAVGYQCLYKNNDIESVVVPNCIQTIGQQAFCQCKNLTSVSLTDGLKKIETSAFSGCNLDGLTLPASLTKVGANAFAENISLTDAVILGKTEFDSGTFKGCKNLVAVGFKNSIRILPNEMFRECVKLQNVVLPTGLKTLGSYIFYG
;
A
#
# COMPACT_ATOMS: atom_id res chain seq x y z
N MET A 1 0.40 13.50 24.28
CA MET A 1 1.62 12.64 24.21
C MET A 1 1.20 11.20 23.95
N ARG A 2 1.64 10.59 22.85
CA ARG A 2 1.41 9.16 22.60
C ARG A 2 2.39 8.37 23.47
N ARG A 3 1.90 7.48 24.29
CA ARG A 3 2.74 6.67 25.20
C ARG A 3 3.48 5.62 24.37
N LYS A 4 4.80 5.62 24.39
CA LYS A 4 5.62 4.53 23.85
C LYS A 4 5.54 3.36 24.82
N VAL A 5 5.14 2.20 24.32
CA VAL A 5 5.10 0.96 25.09
C VAL A 5 6.28 0.11 24.61
N THR A 6 7.13 -0.31 25.53
CA THR A 6 8.24 -1.18 25.17
C THR A 6 7.78 -2.64 25.12
N ARG A 7 8.50 -3.49 24.35
CA ARG A 7 8.28 -4.94 24.33
C ARG A 7 8.25 -5.52 25.75
N ARG A 8 9.12 -5.03 26.64
CA ARG A 8 9.25 -5.51 28.01
C ARG A 8 8.01 -5.17 28.86
N ASP A 9 7.42 -4.01 28.64
CA ASP A 9 6.18 -3.59 29.33
C ASP A 9 5.00 -4.44 28.87
N PHE A 10 4.97 -4.76 27.59
CA PHE A 10 3.92 -5.60 27.00
C PHE A 10 3.99 -7.04 27.50
N MET A 11 5.19 -7.62 27.55
CA MET A 11 5.42 -9.00 28.04
C MET A 11 5.11 -9.17 29.54
N LYS A 12 5.10 -8.09 30.33
CA LYS A 12 4.74 -8.12 31.75
C LYS A 12 3.24 -8.02 32.01
N GLY A 13 2.40 -8.02 30.97
CA GLY A 13 0.94 -7.96 31.12
C GLY A 13 0.42 -6.63 31.68
N ALA A 14 1.20 -5.55 31.56
CA ALA A 14 0.73 -4.23 31.95
C ALA A 14 -0.45 -3.80 31.07
N ALA A 15 -1.61 -3.59 31.70
CA ALA A 15 -2.82 -3.18 31.05
C ALA A 15 -2.59 -1.94 30.17
N ILE A 16 -2.90 -2.07 28.88
CA ILE A 16 -2.82 -0.97 27.94
C ILE A 16 -4.02 -0.06 28.20
N VAL A 17 -3.82 0.96 29.02
CA VAL A 17 -4.78 2.05 29.10
C VAL A 17 -4.54 2.95 27.90
N ALA A 18 -5.43 2.91 26.93
CA ALA A 18 -5.49 3.88 25.84
C ALA A 18 -5.76 5.25 26.46
N ALA A 19 -4.71 6.02 26.72
CA ALA A 19 -4.86 7.40 27.16
C ALA A 19 -5.31 8.23 25.96
N SER A 20 -6.60 8.53 25.90
CA SER A 20 -7.15 9.62 25.11
C SER A 20 -6.58 10.93 25.67
N GLY A 21 -5.51 11.42 25.10
CA GLY A 21 -4.92 12.71 25.44
C GLY A 21 -5.74 13.84 24.86
N LEU A 22 -6.51 14.51 25.70
CA LEU A 22 -7.01 15.87 25.47
C LEU A 22 -5.81 16.79 25.18
N LEU A 23 -5.80 17.43 24.04
CA LEU A 23 -5.07 18.66 23.83
C LEU A 23 -6.01 19.81 24.15
N ALA A 24 -5.88 20.33 25.36
CA ALA A 24 -6.34 21.65 25.68
C ALA A 24 -5.33 22.65 25.11
N GLY A 25 -5.79 23.57 24.32
CA GLY A 25 -5.04 24.71 23.82
C GLY A 25 -5.96 25.87 23.62
N CYS A 26 -6.10 26.75 24.61
CA CYS A 26 -6.37 28.20 24.65
C CYS A 26 -7.04 28.81 23.41
N SER A 27 -8.02 29.57 23.48
CA SER A 27 -8.63 30.62 24.30
C SER A 27 -9.55 31.43 23.43
N GLY A 28 -10.68 31.84 23.98
CA GLY A 28 -11.26 33.14 23.72
C GLY A 28 -12.52 33.21 22.89
N GLY A 29 -13.65 33.54 23.49
CA GLY A 29 -14.66 34.43 22.93
C GLY A 29 -16.03 33.80 22.67
N GLU A 30 -16.83 33.84 23.66
CA GLU A 30 -18.28 34.12 23.76
C GLU A 30 -19.20 33.87 22.53
N GLY A 31 -20.24 33.05 22.83
CA GLY A 31 -21.45 32.87 22.01
C GLY A 31 -22.46 34.03 22.26
N PRO A 32 -23.78 33.89 22.12
CA PRO A 32 -24.58 32.82 21.54
C PRO A 32 -25.63 33.32 20.53
N ALA A 33 -26.34 32.49 19.85
CA ALA A 33 -27.79 32.48 19.59
C ALA A 33 -28.15 31.89 18.22
N ALA A 34 -28.92 30.84 18.24
CA ALA A 34 -29.90 30.48 17.22
C ALA A 34 -31.18 31.34 17.47
N PRO A 35 -32.23 31.32 16.68
CA PRO A 35 -32.70 30.32 15.73
C PRO A 35 -33.39 30.87 14.46
N ASP A 36 -33.82 30.00 13.63
CA ASP A 36 -35.16 29.88 13.00
C ASP A 36 -35.34 30.28 11.52
N ASN A 37 -35.67 29.34 10.76
CA ASN A 37 -36.87 28.96 10.01
C ASN A 37 -37.15 29.53 8.60
N SER A 38 -37.59 28.58 7.77
CA SER A 38 -38.57 28.67 6.66
C SER A 38 -38.09 29.37 5.35
N GLU A 39 -38.30 28.84 4.22
CA GLU A 39 -39.31 28.17 3.46
C GLU A 39 -38.89 28.06 1.98
N GLN A 40 -39.19 26.94 1.38
CA GLN A 40 -39.37 26.74 -0.08
C GLN A 40 -40.70 27.42 -0.51
N PRO A 41 -41.11 27.56 -1.77
CA PRO A 41 -40.80 26.77 -2.97
C PRO A 41 -40.90 27.54 -4.32
N GLY A 42 -40.75 26.84 -5.44
CA GLY A 42 -41.43 27.16 -6.69
C GLY A 42 -40.57 27.11 -7.95
N THR A 43 -40.66 26.06 -8.66
CA THR A 43 -41.33 25.71 -9.93
C THR A 43 -40.73 26.20 -11.23
N SER A 44 -40.42 25.21 -12.09
CA SER A 44 -40.76 25.01 -13.52
C SER A 44 -40.08 25.96 -14.53
N GLU A 45 -39.62 25.55 -15.67
CA GLU A 45 -40.11 24.68 -16.73
C GLU A 45 -39.03 24.46 -17.80
N LYS A 46 -39.08 23.32 -18.45
CA LYS A 46 -38.48 22.98 -19.73
C LYS A 46 -39.48 23.46 -20.84
N PRO A 47 -39.10 23.70 -22.12
CA PRO A 47 -38.85 22.63 -23.07
C PRO A 47 -37.89 22.92 -24.26
N ALA A 48 -37.33 21.90 -24.79
CA ALA A 48 -37.50 21.23 -26.09
C ALA A 48 -36.84 21.77 -27.35
N GLU A 49 -36.04 20.89 -27.98
CA GLU A 49 -35.95 20.48 -29.38
C GLU A 49 -35.51 21.49 -30.46
N SER A 50 -34.52 21.18 -31.28
CA SER A 50 -34.58 20.32 -32.46
C SER A 50 -33.29 20.39 -33.29
N ASN A 51 -32.76 19.25 -33.64
CA ASN A 51 -32.51 18.63 -34.96
C ASN A 51 -31.83 19.44 -36.07
N SER A 52 -30.73 18.98 -36.60
CA SER A 52 -30.54 18.30 -37.89
C SER A 52 -29.11 18.44 -38.46
N ASN A 53 -28.47 17.37 -38.65
CA ASN A 53 -27.90 16.76 -39.86
C ASN A 53 -26.95 17.61 -40.75
N SER A 54 -25.73 17.14 -40.95
CA SER A 54 -25.22 16.46 -42.14
C SER A 54 -23.69 16.51 -42.25
N SER A 55 -23.13 15.33 -42.38
CA SER A 55 -21.98 14.87 -43.16
C SER A 55 -20.95 15.87 -43.69
N SER A 56 -19.69 15.66 -43.38
CA SER A 56 -18.68 15.29 -44.41
C SER A 56 -17.36 14.92 -43.79
N SER A 57 -16.83 13.86 -44.35
CA SER A 57 -15.51 13.24 -44.17
C SER A 57 -14.34 14.22 -44.30
N SER A 58 -13.41 14.16 -43.38
CA SER A 58 -12.00 14.34 -43.70
C SER A 58 -11.17 13.60 -42.66
N GLU A 59 -10.54 12.54 -43.11
CA GLU A 59 -9.44 11.88 -42.45
C GLU A 59 -8.34 12.92 -42.16
N SER A 60 -8.06 13.12 -40.89
CA SER A 60 -6.80 13.69 -40.48
C SER A 60 -6.15 12.67 -39.53
N GLU A 61 -5.16 11.98 -40.06
CA GLU A 61 -4.18 11.23 -39.27
C GLU A 61 -3.58 12.17 -38.22
N SER A 62 -4.08 12.07 -37.00
CA SER A 62 -3.36 12.58 -35.86
C SER A 62 -2.38 11.51 -35.44
N THR A 63 -1.15 11.62 -35.90
CA THR A 63 0.01 10.97 -35.29
C THR A 63 0.12 11.49 -33.86
N SER A 64 -0.53 10.79 -32.93
CA SER A 64 -0.26 10.99 -31.52
C SER A 64 1.15 10.46 -31.28
N SER A 65 2.12 11.35 -31.12
CA SER A 65 3.44 11.02 -30.62
C SER A 65 3.25 10.51 -29.20
N SER A 66 3.07 9.20 -29.05
CA SER A 66 3.09 8.54 -27.77
C SER A 66 4.51 8.71 -27.22
N LYS A 67 4.61 9.46 -26.10
CA LYS A 67 5.80 9.47 -25.26
C LYS A 67 6.25 8.03 -25.07
N PRO A 68 7.51 7.67 -25.33
CA PRO A 68 7.95 6.28 -25.27
C PRO A 68 7.60 5.67 -23.90
N GLU A 69 6.90 4.55 -23.91
CA GLU A 69 6.60 3.79 -22.70
C GLU A 69 7.92 3.47 -22.02
N LYS A 70 8.05 3.88 -20.75
CA LYS A 70 9.23 3.57 -19.92
C LYS A 70 9.20 2.09 -19.50
N THR A 71 9.28 1.18 -20.46
CA THR A 71 9.28 -0.27 -20.20
C THR A 71 10.66 -0.80 -19.84
N ASN A 72 11.69 0.05 -19.88
CA ASN A 72 13.11 -0.32 -19.73
C ASN A 72 13.54 -1.46 -20.68
N GLY A 73 12.76 -1.73 -21.72
CA GLY A 73 13.01 -2.80 -22.71
C GLY A 73 12.72 -4.21 -22.20
N ILE A 74 12.15 -4.36 -21.01
CA ILE A 74 11.78 -5.67 -20.45
C ILE A 74 10.55 -6.21 -21.17
N LYS A 75 10.61 -7.46 -21.61
CA LYS A 75 9.48 -8.17 -22.20
C LYS A 75 8.65 -8.85 -21.11
N TRP A 76 7.56 -8.17 -20.72
CA TRP A 76 6.64 -8.69 -19.71
C TRP A 76 5.65 -9.70 -20.29
N THR A 77 5.31 -10.71 -19.49
CA THR A 77 4.15 -11.57 -19.72
C THR A 77 2.99 -11.07 -18.85
N TYR A 78 1.77 -11.10 -19.36
CA TYR A 78 0.62 -10.54 -18.68
C TYR A 78 -0.68 -11.28 -18.95
N SER A 79 -1.69 -11.02 -18.15
CA SER A 79 -3.10 -11.39 -18.42
C SER A 79 -3.97 -10.15 -18.44
N LYS A 80 -4.98 -10.14 -19.32
CA LYS A 80 -6.00 -9.09 -19.36
C LYS A 80 -7.02 -9.29 -18.23
N ASN A 81 -7.38 -8.20 -17.58
CA ASN A 81 -8.41 -8.15 -16.56
C ASN A 81 -9.76 -7.78 -17.20
N SER A 82 -10.86 -8.05 -16.50
CA SER A 82 -12.21 -7.73 -16.98
C SER A 82 -12.51 -6.24 -17.14
N ASP A 83 -11.73 -5.39 -16.44
CA ASP A 83 -11.82 -3.93 -16.49
C ASP A 83 -10.97 -3.27 -17.59
N GLY A 84 -10.39 -4.07 -18.49
CA GLY A 84 -9.54 -3.59 -19.56
C GLY A 84 -8.09 -3.27 -19.16
N THR A 85 -7.73 -3.46 -17.91
CA THR A 85 -6.34 -3.34 -17.44
C THR A 85 -5.60 -4.68 -17.58
N ILE A 86 -4.31 -4.71 -17.21
CA ILE A 86 -3.53 -5.93 -17.20
C ILE A 86 -2.86 -6.19 -15.85
N THR A 87 -2.62 -7.47 -15.59
CA THR A 87 -1.79 -7.98 -14.50
C THR A 87 -0.50 -8.56 -15.06
N LEU A 88 0.66 -8.06 -14.63
CA LEU A 88 1.95 -8.64 -14.98
C LEU A 88 2.09 -10.02 -14.34
N LYS A 89 2.48 -11.03 -15.14
CA LYS A 89 2.63 -12.42 -14.68
C LYS A 89 4.09 -12.87 -14.53
N GLY A 90 4.99 -12.13 -15.14
CA GLY A 90 6.40 -12.41 -15.17
C GLY A 90 7.05 -11.71 -16.35
N TYR A 91 8.20 -12.18 -16.74
CA TYR A 91 8.97 -11.63 -17.86
C TYR A 91 9.64 -12.76 -18.66
N ASP A 92 9.98 -12.46 -19.91
CA ASP A 92 10.77 -13.38 -20.76
C ASP A 92 12.21 -13.42 -20.25
N LYS A 93 12.60 -14.55 -19.66
CA LYS A 93 13.94 -14.77 -19.10
C LYS A 93 15.05 -14.86 -20.16
N ASN A 94 14.66 -15.07 -21.42
CA ASN A 94 15.59 -15.16 -22.53
C ASN A 94 15.68 -13.83 -23.31
N ALA A 95 14.95 -12.80 -22.86
CA ALA A 95 15.05 -11.48 -23.47
C ALA A 95 16.42 -10.86 -23.19
N GLU A 96 16.86 -9.97 -24.07
CA GLU A 96 18.10 -9.20 -23.92
C GLU A 96 18.12 -8.39 -22.62
N LYS A 97 16.94 -7.91 -22.19
CA LYS A 97 16.79 -7.16 -20.95
C LYS A 97 15.83 -7.88 -20.00
N VAL A 98 16.32 -8.14 -18.80
CA VAL A 98 15.58 -8.72 -17.69
C VAL A 98 15.52 -7.73 -16.51
N PRO A 99 14.55 -7.85 -15.60
CA PRO A 99 14.48 -7.01 -14.40
C PRO A 99 15.75 -7.11 -13.55
N SER A 100 16.43 -5.99 -13.33
CA SER A 100 17.66 -5.88 -12.52
C SER A 100 17.87 -4.47 -11.98
N GLY A 101 18.71 -4.32 -10.96
CA GLY A 101 19.04 -3.05 -10.33
C GLY A 101 17.79 -2.29 -9.86
N GLU A 102 17.64 -1.04 -10.28
CA GLU A 102 16.43 -0.25 -10.04
C GLU A 102 15.35 -0.62 -11.05
N LEU A 103 14.28 -1.25 -10.58
CA LEU A 103 13.14 -1.64 -11.38
C LEU A 103 11.97 -0.64 -11.20
N ILE A 104 11.60 0.03 -12.28
CA ILE A 104 10.35 0.81 -12.34
C ILE A 104 9.28 -0.08 -12.99
N ILE A 105 8.22 -0.41 -12.25
CA ILE A 105 7.07 -1.13 -12.82
C ILE A 105 6.40 -0.22 -13.86
N PRO A 106 6.14 -0.68 -15.09
CA PRO A 106 5.55 0.17 -16.10
C PRO A 106 4.11 0.55 -15.79
N GLU A 107 3.73 1.80 -16.04
CA GLU A 107 2.33 2.24 -15.92
C GLU A 107 1.46 1.65 -17.03
N LYS A 108 2.04 1.49 -18.21
CA LYS A 108 1.42 0.89 -19.39
C LYS A 108 2.34 -0.14 -20.02
N TYR A 109 1.76 -1.17 -20.58
CA TYR A 109 2.46 -2.18 -21.35
C TYR A 109 1.54 -2.72 -22.45
N ASP A 110 2.04 -2.79 -23.69
CA ASP A 110 1.29 -3.24 -24.87
C ASP A 110 -0.05 -2.48 -25.06
N GLY A 111 -0.03 -1.16 -24.79
CA GLY A 111 -1.20 -0.27 -24.87
C GLY A 111 -2.18 -0.35 -23.69
N TYR A 112 -2.00 -1.29 -22.77
CA TYR A 112 -2.87 -1.48 -21.61
C TYR A 112 -2.31 -0.83 -20.35
N THR A 113 -3.19 -0.32 -19.47
CA THR A 113 -2.79 0.13 -18.14
C THR A 113 -2.46 -1.08 -17.26
N VAL A 114 -1.31 -1.06 -16.59
CA VAL A 114 -0.91 -2.09 -15.63
C VAL A 114 -1.55 -1.77 -14.30
N SER A 115 -2.42 -2.63 -13.79
CA SER A 115 -3.10 -2.44 -12.50
C SER A 115 -2.59 -3.36 -11.40
N ALA A 116 -1.83 -4.39 -11.74
CA ALA A 116 -1.32 -5.33 -10.74
C ALA A 116 0.00 -5.99 -11.15
N VAL A 117 0.81 -6.30 -10.14
CA VAL A 117 1.92 -7.25 -10.22
C VAL A 117 1.40 -8.59 -9.70
N GLY A 118 1.34 -9.62 -10.52
CA GLY A 118 0.65 -10.88 -10.24
C GLY A 118 1.44 -11.87 -9.38
N TYR A 119 0.87 -13.06 -9.26
CA TYR A 119 1.43 -14.18 -8.51
C TYR A 119 2.85 -14.52 -8.99
N GLN A 120 3.80 -14.53 -8.06
CA GLN A 120 5.21 -14.90 -8.29
C GLN A 120 5.90 -14.19 -9.47
N CYS A 121 5.41 -13.02 -9.88
CA CYS A 121 5.87 -12.30 -11.07
C CYS A 121 7.39 -12.12 -11.10
N LEU A 122 7.99 -11.82 -9.95
CA LEU A 122 9.43 -11.57 -9.76
C LEU A 122 10.02 -12.45 -8.64
N TYR A 123 9.38 -13.59 -8.35
CA TYR A 123 9.81 -14.53 -7.32
C TYR A 123 11.27 -14.96 -7.48
N LYS A 124 12.06 -14.80 -6.40
CA LYS A 124 13.50 -15.13 -6.36
C LYS A 124 14.36 -14.35 -7.38
N ASN A 125 13.90 -13.23 -7.86
CA ASN A 125 14.76 -12.36 -8.66
C ASN A 125 15.74 -11.62 -7.75
N ASN A 126 16.98 -12.08 -7.71
CA ASN A 126 18.04 -11.48 -6.89
C ASN A 126 18.83 -10.39 -7.62
N ASP A 127 18.49 -10.08 -8.88
CA ASP A 127 19.16 -9.04 -9.65
C ASP A 127 18.51 -7.66 -9.42
N ILE A 128 17.32 -7.61 -8.78
CA ILE A 128 16.62 -6.38 -8.44
C ILE A 128 17.09 -5.88 -7.06
N GLU A 129 17.49 -4.61 -6.99
CA GLU A 129 17.95 -3.92 -5.78
C GLU A 129 16.90 -2.96 -5.21
N SER A 130 16.15 -2.30 -6.07
CA SER A 130 15.06 -1.41 -5.69
C SER A 130 13.87 -1.50 -6.65
N VAL A 131 12.66 -1.21 -6.14
CA VAL A 131 11.42 -1.23 -6.93
C VAL A 131 10.63 0.05 -6.71
N VAL A 132 10.23 0.68 -7.82
CA VAL A 132 9.25 1.77 -7.83
C VAL A 132 7.91 1.26 -8.34
N VAL A 133 6.89 1.35 -7.50
CA VAL A 133 5.51 0.95 -7.81
C VAL A 133 4.69 2.19 -8.14
N PRO A 134 4.25 2.41 -9.40
CA PRO A 134 3.51 3.60 -9.79
C PRO A 134 2.06 3.59 -9.29
N ASN A 135 1.41 4.77 -9.35
CA ASN A 135 0.05 4.98 -8.81
C ASN A 135 -1.04 4.13 -9.47
N CYS A 136 -0.86 3.67 -10.69
CA CYS A 136 -1.83 2.81 -11.38
C CYS A 136 -1.90 1.39 -10.79
N ILE A 137 -0.87 0.96 -10.06
CA ILE A 137 -0.83 -0.37 -9.44
C ILE A 137 -1.71 -0.37 -8.19
N GLN A 138 -2.76 -1.18 -8.22
CA GLN A 138 -3.69 -1.36 -7.12
C GLN A 138 -3.37 -2.60 -6.27
N THR A 139 -2.75 -3.62 -6.86
CA THR A 139 -2.48 -4.88 -6.17
C THR A 139 -1.06 -5.38 -6.44
N ILE A 140 -0.38 -5.78 -5.37
CA ILE A 140 0.82 -6.61 -5.42
C ILE A 140 0.40 -8.01 -5.00
N GLY A 141 0.48 -8.95 -5.92
CA GLY A 141 -0.02 -10.32 -5.79
C GLY A 141 0.81 -11.18 -4.85
N GLN A 142 0.27 -12.34 -4.56
CA GLN A 142 0.89 -13.34 -3.68
C GLN A 142 2.30 -13.68 -4.18
N GLN A 143 3.28 -13.60 -3.28
CA GLN A 143 4.70 -13.92 -3.55
C GLN A 143 5.34 -13.13 -4.70
N ALA A 144 4.79 -12.00 -5.10
CA ALA A 144 5.24 -11.26 -6.29
C ALA A 144 6.74 -10.94 -6.27
N PHE A 145 7.29 -10.56 -5.12
CA PHE A 145 8.72 -10.29 -4.87
C PHE A 145 9.32 -11.20 -3.79
N CYS A 146 8.67 -12.32 -3.47
CA CYS A 146 9.14 -13.21 -2.41
C CYS A 146 10.54 -13.73 -2.73
N GLN A 147 11.43 -13.69 -1.72
CA GLN A 147 12.83 -14.14 -1.81
C GLN A 147 13.68 -13.34 -2.82
N CYS A 148 13.35 -12.10 -3.11
CA CYS A 148 14.23 -11.16 -3.81
C CYS A 148 15.30 -10.66 -2.81
N LYS A 149 16.36 -11.43 -2.60
CA LYS A 149 17.31 -11.22 -1.48
C LYS A 149 18.13 -9.94 -1.58
N ASN A 150 18.30 -9.39 -2.76
CA ASN A 150 19.03 -8.13 -2.96
C ASN A 150 18.09 -6.91 -2.98
N LEU A 151 16.76 -7.11 -2.87
CA LEU A 151 15.81 -6.00 -2.81
C LEU A 151 15.87 -5.33 -1.44
N THR A 152 16.48 -4.14 -1.41
CA THR A 152 16.70 -3.32 -0.21
C THR A 152 15.69 -2.18 -0.07
N SER A 153 15.07 -1.75 -1.17
CA SER A 153 14.17 -0.60 -1.16
C SER A 153 12.92 -0.84 -2.02
N VAL A 154 11.78 -0.39 -1.52
CA VAL A 154 10.53 -0.37 -2.28
C VAL A 154 9.81 0.96 -2.07
N SER A 155 9.49 1.64 -3.17
CA SER A 155 8.67 2.86 -3.18
C SER A 155 7.23 2.49 -3.52
N LEU A 156 6.35 2.52 -2.52
CA LEU A 156 4.93 2.24 -2.64
C LEU A 156 4.14 3.56 -2.68
N THR A 157 3.24 3.70 -3.64
CA THR A 157 2.49 4.93 -3.87
C THR A 157 1.02 4.82 -3.44
N ASP A 158 0.31 5.96 -3.38
CA ASP A 158 -1.08 6.05 -2.91
C ASP A 158 -2.14 5.44 -3.88
N GLY A 159 -1.73 4.83 -4.99
CA GLY A 159 -2.60 3.98 -5.82
C GLY A 159 -2.84 2.59 -5.23
N LEU A 160 -1.89 2.11 -4.41
CA LEU A 160 -1.87 0.73 -3.93
C LEU A 160 -2.96 0.49 -2.88
N LYS A 161 -3.78 -0.54 -3.10
CA LYS A 161 -4.89 -0.96 -2.22
C LYS A 161 -4.60 -2.25 -1.48
N LYS A 162 -3.87 -3.17 -2.10
CA LYS A 162 -3.68 -4.51 -1.57
C LYS A 162 -2.26 -5.03 -1.78
N ILE A 163 -1.68 -5.60 -0.74
CA ILE A 163 -0.48 -6.44 -0.78
C ILE A 163 -0.89 -7.83 -0.32
N GLU A 164 -0.66 -8.85 -1.13
CA GLU A 164 -1.11 -10.20 -0.84
C GLU A 164 -0.09 -11.01 -0.03
N THR A 165 -0.46 -12.25 0.27
CA THR A 165 0.32 -13.17 1.11
C THR A 165 1.76 -13.30 0.62
N SER A 166 2.71 -13.13 1.54
CA SER A 166 4.16 -13.29 1.32
C SER A 166 4.74 -12.43 0.17
N ALA A 167 4.08 -11.34 -0.23
CA ALA A 167 4.46 -10.57 -1.41
C ALA A 167 5.92 -10.11 -1.40
N PHE A 168 6.46 -9.71 -0.24
CA PHE A 168 7.85 -9.29 -0.02
C PHE A 168 8.54 -10.14 1.06
N SER A 169 8.08 -11.36 1.31
CA SER A 169 8.70 -12.23 2.31
C SER A 169 10.11 -12.63 1.90
N GLY A 170 11.07 -12.55 2.84
CA GLY A 170 12.46 -12.96 2.62
C GLY A 170 13.23 -12.04 1.68
N CYS A 171 12.80 -10.79 1.51
CA CYS A 171 13.60 -9.72 0.93
C CYS A 171 14.60 -9.17 1.98
N ASN A 172 15.33 -8.13 1.61
CA ASN A 172 16.31 -7.50 2.48
C ASN A 172 16.05 -5.99 2.66
N LEU A 173 14.77 -5.63 2.78
CA LEU A 173 14.35 -4.22 2.89
C LEU A 173 14.98 -3.56 4.12
N ASP A 174 15.49 -2.33 3.97
CA ASP A 174 16.10 -1.55 5.04
C ASP A 174 15.07 -0.78 5.86
N GLY A 175 14.09 -0.18 5.18
CA GLY A 175 12.98 0.57 5.77
C GLY A 175 11.69 0.38 4.97
N LEU A 176 10.52 0.67 5.58
CA LEU A 176 9.23 0.47 4.93
C LEU A 176 8.24 1.58 5.28
N THR A 177 7.65 2.18 4.25
CA THR A 177 6.48 3.06 4.41
C THR A 177 5.29 2.49 3.64
N LEU A 178 4.23 2.15 4.37
CA LEU A 178 2.97 1.69 3.77
C LEU A 178 2.05 2.90 3.53
N PRO A 179 1.58 3.11 2.28
CA PRO A 179 0.83 4.31 1.90
C PRO A 179 -0.55 4.39 2.56
N ALA A 180 -1.10 5.60 2.60
CA ALA A 180 -2.40 5.86 3.23
C ALA A 180 -3.57 5.17 2.51
N SER A 181 -3.42 4.90 1.24
CA SER A 181 -4.40 4.21 0.39
C SER A 181 -4.52 2.71 0.63
N LEU A 182 -3.52 2.10 1.31
CA LEU A 182 -3.43 0.66 1.49
C LEU A 182 -4.48 0.18 2.49
N THR A 183 -5.37 -0.69 2.05
CA THR A 183 -6.48 -1.21 2.85
C THR A 183 -6.19 -2.59 3.43
N LYS A 184 -5.41 -3.42 2.73
CA LYS A 184 -5.14 -4.79 3.17
C LYS A 184 -3.70 -5.22 2.92
N VAL A 185 -3.12 -5.91 3.92
CA VAL A 185 -1.83 -6.60 3.85
C VAL A 185 -2.02 -8.05 4.26
N GLY A 186 -1.69 -8.96 3.37
CA GLY A 186 -1.84 -10.40 3.54
C GLY A 186 -0.82 -11.01 4.50
N ALA A 187 -1.05 -12.28 4.84
CA ALA A 187 -0.23 -13.01 5.78
C ALA A 187 1.25 -13.07 5.35
N ASN A 188 2.15 -12.87 6.30
CA ASN A 188 3.61 -12.91 6.09
C ASN A 188 4.12 -11.98 4.97
N ALA A 189 3.38 -10.93 4.62
CA ALA A 189 3.70 -10.09 3.45
C ALA A 189 5.11 -9.51 3.50
N PHE A 190 5.61 -9.17 4.67
CA PHE A 190 6.96 -8.64 4.91
C PHE A 190 7.77 -9.53 5.88
N ALA A 191 7.37 -10.79 6.06
CA ALA A 191 8.09 -11.69 6.96
C ALA A 191 9.54 -11.89 6.50
N GLU A 192 10.44 -12.14 7.46
CA GLU A 192 11.84 -12.47 7.21
C GLU A 192 12.65 -11.40 6.44
N ASN A 193 12.23 -10.13 6.50
CA ASN A 193 13.06 -9.01 6.08
C ASN A 193 14.07 -8.70 7.20
N ILE A 194 15.18 -9.40 7.17
CA ILE A 194 16.13 -9.37 8.30
C ILE A 194 16.86 -8.03 8.46
N SER A 195 16.97 -7.21 7.41
CA SER A 195 17.56 -5.88 7.45
C SER A 195 16.59 -4.78 7.86
N LEU A 196 15.28 -5.05 7.87
CA LEU A 196 14.27 -4.04 8.16
C LEU A 196 14.44 -3.47 9.57
N THR A 197 14.68 -2.15 9.67
CA THR A 197 14.90 -1.44 10.94
C THR A 197 13.67 -0.70 11.43
N ASP A 198 12.86 -0.19 10.53
CA ASP A 198 11.66 0.57 10.86
C ASP A 198 10.53 0.38 9.83
N ALA A 199 9.29 0.52 10.30
CA ALA A 199 8.12 0.52 9.46
C ALA A 199 7.13 1.61 9.88
N VAL A 200 6.61 2.36 8.89
CA VAL A 200 5.60 3.41 9.10
C VAL A 200 4.34 3.05 8.32
N ILE A 201 3.22 2.95 9.03
CA ILE A 201 1.91 2.64 8.47
C ILE A 201 1.07 3.91 8.44
N LEU A 202 0.78 4.44 7.23
CA LEU A 202 0.06 5.69 7.06
C LEU A 202 -1.46 5.49 6.99
N GLY A 203 -1.94 4.33 6.52
CA GLY A 203 -3.35 4.02 6.28
C GLY A 203 -4.07 3.35 7.43
N LYS A 204 -5.39 3.20 7.26
CA LYS A 204 -6.25 2.33 8.09
C LYS A 204 -6.21 0.90 7.52
N THR A 205 -5.06 0.29 7.61
CA THR A 205 -4.77 -0.99 6.95
C THR A 205 -5.19 -2.16 7.81
N GLU A 206 -5.85 -3.15 7.22
CA GLU A 206 -6.08 -4.46 7.82
C GLU A 206 -4.88 -5.35 7.56
N PHE A 207 -4.42 -6.05 8.59
CA PHE A 207 -3.27 -6.95 8.52
C PHE A 207 -3.69 -8.38 8.78
N ASP A 208 -3.17 -9.31 8.00
CA ASP A 208 -3.25 -10.73 8.28
C ASP A 208 -2.03 -11.20 9.12
N SER A 209 -2.05 -12.45 9.58
CA SER A 209 -1.06 -12.99 10.53
C SER A 209 0.38 -12.90 10.03
N GLY A 210 1.32 -12.70 10.97
CA GLY A 210 2.74 -12.80 10.71
C GLY A 210 3.34 -11.72 9.80
N THR A 211 2.65 -10.61 9.58
CA THR A 211 3.05 -9.59 8.59
C THR A 211 4.53 -9.22 8.65
N PHE A 212 5.10 -9.03 9.85
CA PHE A 212 6.52 -8.70 10.09
C PHE A 212 7.27 -9.80 10.84
N LYS A 213 6.78 -11.04 10.82
CA LYS A 213 7.41 -12.18 11.49
C LYS A 213 8.86 -12.36 11.04
N GLY A 214 9.78 -12.58 11.99
CA GLY A 214 11.17 -12.83 11.68
C GLY A 214 11.99 -11.61 11.21
N CYS A 215 11.43 -10.39 11.28
CA CYS A 215 12.18 -9.16 11.02
C CYS A 215 13.11 -8.85 12.21
N LYS A 216 14.23 -9.59 12.29
CA LYS A 216 15.10 -9.64 13.47
C LYS A 216 15.73 -8.29 13.85
N ASN A 217 15.95 -7.41 12.87
CA ASN A 217 16.51 -6.08 13.08
C ASN A 217 15.47 -4.96 13.24
N LEU A 218 14.17 -5.27 13.18
CA LEU A 218 13.12 -4.28 13.33
C LEU A 218 13.16 -3.68 14.74
N VAL A 219 13.40 -2.37 14.83
CA VAL A 219 13.53 -1.60 16.07
C VAL A 219 12.26 -0.82 16.40
N ALA A 220 11.61 -0.26 15.38
CA ALA A 220 10.47 0.63 15.56
C ALA A 220 9.35 0.37 14.54
N VAL A 221 8.10 0.46 15.02
CA VAL A 221 6.90 0.46 14.16
C VAL A 221 5.98 1.60 14.58
N GLY A 222 5.60 2.44 13.62
CA GLY A 222 4.71 3.57 13.80
C GLY A 222 3.40 3.44 13.02
N PHE A 223 2.27 3.47 13.74
CA PHE A 223 0.94 3.55 13.14
C PHE A 223 0.46 5.00 13.19
N LYS A 224 0.17 5.59 12.04
CA LYS A 224 -0.32 6.99 11.94
C LYS A 224 -1.83 7.11 12.03
N ASN A 225 -2.55 6.02 11.75
CA ASN A 225 -4.01 5.93 11.81
C ASN A 225 -4.48 4.91 12.85
N SER A 226 -5.80 4.90 13.11
CA SER A 226 -6.42 3.92 14.00
C SER A 226 -6.51 2.56 13.30
N ILE A 227 -6.05 1.53 14.00
CA ILE A 227 -6.16 0.13 13.60
C ILE A 227 -6.83 -0.62 14.74
N ARG A 228 -7.79 -1.48 14.43
CA ARG A 228 -8.59 -2.16 15.44
C ARG A 228 -7.97 -3.46 15.93
N ILE A 229 -7.24 -4.13 15.08
CA ILE A 229 -6.71 -5.49 15.32
C ILE A 229 -5.24 -5.52 14.93
N LEU A 230 -4.39 -5.97 15.86
CA LEU A 230 -3.06 -6.48 15.52
C LEU A 230 -3.17 -8.01 15.47
N PRO A 231 -2.92 -8.64 14.31
CA PRO A 231 -3.18 -10.06 14.12
C PRO A 231 -2.15 -10.94 14.83
N ASN A 232 -2.41 -12.25 14.83
CA ASN A 232 -1.49 -13.23 15.39
C ASN A 232 -0.10 -13.12 14.77
N GLU A 233 0.93 -13.34 15.58
CA GLU A 233 2.33 -13.41 15.16
C GLU A 233 2.87 -12.18 14.41
N MET A 234 2.18 -11.04 14.45
CA MET A 234 2.54 -9.87 13.64
C MET A 234 4.02 -9.47 13.78
N PHE A 235 4.58 -9.54 14.97
CA PHE A 235 5.98 -9.22 15.29
C PHE A 235 6.70 -10.41 15.95
N ARG A 236 6.26 -11.61 15.68
CA ARG A 236 6.93 -12.82 16.19
C ARG A 236 8.38 -12.85 15.71
N GLU A 237 9.31 -13.14 16.59
CA GLU A 237 10.76 -13.20 16.31
C GLU A 237 11.39 -11.85 15.88
N CYS A 238 10.71 -10.71 16.14
CA CYS A 238 11.32 -9.39 16.00
C CYS A 238 12.16 -9.05 17.23
N VAL A 239 13.30 -9.72 17.38
CA VAL A 239 14.09 -9.72 18.64
C VAL A 239 14.65 -8.36 19.04
N LYS A 240 14.84 -7.41 18.10
CA LYS A 240 15.30 -6.04 18.39
C LYS A 240 14.16 -5.03 18.54
N LEU A 241 12.89 -5.45 18.46
CA LEU A 241 11.77 -4.52 18.52
C LEU A 241 11.63 -3.90 19.91
N GLN A 242 11.86 -2.60 20.00
CA GLN A 242 11.86 -1.84 21.25
C GLN A 242 10.71 -0.82 21.31
N ASN A 243 10.34 -0.24 20.16
CA ASN A 243 9.42 0.86 20.09
C ASN A 243 8.24 0.55 19.18
N VAL A 244 7.09 0.24 19.76
CA VAL A 244 5.82 0.14 19.03
C VAL A 244 4.90 1.23 19.52
N VAL A 245 4.60 2.18 18.65
CA VAL A 245 3.56 3.17 18.93
C VAL A 245 2.24 2.53 18.52
N LEU A 246 1.52 2.01 19.54
CA LEU A 246 0.24 1.35 19.28
C LEU A 246 -0.78 2.31 18.65
N PRO A 247 -1.57 1.82 17.68
CA PRO A 247 -2.59 2.63 17.02
C PRO A 247 -3.70 3.03 18.01
N THR A 248 -4.29 4.19 17.78
CA THR A 248 -5.51 4.59 18.49
C THR A 248 -6.67 3.68 18.06
N GLY A 249 -7.56 3.35 18.98
CA GLY A 249 -8.73 2.51 18.68
C GLY A 249 -8.47 1.01 18.61
N LEU A 250 -7.27 0.55 19.01
CA LEU A 250 -6.95 -0.87 19.10
C LEU A 250 -7.91 -1.59 20.06
N LYS A 251 -8.55 -2.65 19.58
CA LYS A 251 -9.52 -3.45 20.34
C LYS A 251 -9.03 -4.87 20.60
N THR A 252 -8.27 -5.43 19.67
CA THR A 252 -7.86 -6.84 19.71
C THR A 252 -6.38 -6.97 19.45
N LEU A 253 -5.76 -7.82 20.26
CA LEU A 253 -4.40 -8.30 20.10
C LEU A 253 -4.44 -9.80 19.82
N GLY A 254 -3.82 -10.23 18.75
CA GLY A 254 -3.69 -11.63 18.39
C GLY A 254 -2.71 -12.38 19.31
N SER A 255 -2.63 -13.68 19.12
CA SER A 255 -1.70 -14.54 19.87
C SER A 255 -0.27 -14.42 19.34
N TYR A 256 0.70 -14.60 20.23
CA TYR A 256 2.14 -14.67 19.89
C TYR A 256 2.69 -13.43 19.17
N ILE A 257 2.08 -12.25 19.33
CA ILE A 257 2.46 -11.04 18.58
C ILE A 257 3.96 -10.72 18.77
N PHE A 258 4.49 -10.85 19.98
CA PHE A 258 5.88 -10.53 20.32
C PHE A 258 6.66 -11.73 20.81
N TYR A 259 6.27 -12.93 20.42
CA TYR A 259 6.97 -14.15 20.81
C TYR A 259 8.34 -14.26 20.16
N GLY A 260 9.38 -14.63 20.92
CA GLY A 260 10.76 -14.80 20.47
C GLY A 260 11.73 -13.75 20.98
#